data_d669766a58ba59b3607593b81e4e39a2
#
_entry.id   d669766a58ba59b3607593b81e4e39a2
#
_cell.length_a   1.000
_cell.length_b   1.000
_cell.length_c   1.000
_cell.angle_alpha   90.00
_cell.angle_beta   90.00
_cell.angle_gamma   90.00
#
_symmetry.space_group_name_H-M   'P 1'
#
loop_
_entity.id
_entity.type
_entity.pdbx_description
1 polymer ?
#
loop_
_entity_poly.entity_id
_entity_poly.type
_entity_poly.pdbx_seq_one_letter_code
_entity_poly.pdbx_strand_id
1 'polypeptide(L)'
;MGPLVSFHHPLDLVILLSLGHFFADYPLQGDKMAVEKCPGMDVTMDWRWWLIAHTATHGFFVAVLTGVPLLGLAEVVAHFLIDYGKCRLRYSLLLDQSLHLFCKLVWVGLLMLVA
;
A
#
# COMPACT_ATOMS: atom_id res chain seq x y z
N MET A 1 -11.83 -12.23 12.35
CA MET A 1 -12.72 -11.44 11.50
C MET A 1 -12.42 -11.74 10.04
N GLY A 2 -13.43 -12.04 9.26
CA GLY A 2 -13.25 -12.32 7.83
C GLY A 2 -13.16 -11.06 6.98
N PRO A 3 -12.91 -11.20 5.68
CA PRO A 3 -12.91 -10.05 4.77
C PRO A 3 -14.32 -9.50 4.59
N LEU A 4 -14.42 -8.21 4.24
CA LEU A 4 -15.72 -7.57 3.99
C LEU A 4 -16.40 -8.13 2.73
N VAL A 5 -15.61 -8.70 1.82
CA VAL A 5 -16.09 -9.25 0.56
C VAL A 5 -15.73 -10.72 0.50
N SER A 6 -16.65 -11.58 0.03
CA SER A 6 -16.37 -12.98 -0.22
C SER A 6 -15.66 -13.16 -1.56
N PHE A 7 -14.62 -13.98 -1.58
CA PHE A 7 -13.88 -14.29 -2.77
C PHE A 7 -13.92 -15.79 -3.03
N HIS A 8 -14.16 -16.17 -4.27
CA HIS A 8 -14.12 -17.55 -4.71
C HIS A 8 -12.89 -17.87 -5.54
N HIS A 9 -12.11 -16.83 -5.91
CA HIS A 9 -10.95 -16.98 -6.76
C HIS A 9 -9.85 -15.98 -6.38
N PRO A 10 -8.57 -16.42 -6.35
CA PRO A 10 -7.45 -15.51 -6.06
C PRO A 10 -7.39 -14.27 -6.96
N LEU A 11 -7.82 -14.42 -8.22
CA LEU A 11 -7.84 -13.31 -9.17
C LEU A 11 -8.75 -12.17 -8.68
N ASP A 12 -9.89 -12.50 -8.07
CA ASP A 12 -10.79 -11.47 -7.54
C ASP A 12 -10.09 -10.63 -6.49
N LEU A 13 -9.32 -11.28 -5.62
CA LEU A 13 -8.58 -10.59 -4.57
C LEU A 13 -7.45 -9.73 -5.16
N VAL A 14 -6.74 -10.23 -6.16
CA VAL A 14 -5.71 -9.45 -6.87
C VAL A 14 -6.33 -8.19 -7.48
N ILE A 15 -7.47 -8.32 -8.14
CA ILE A 15 -8.18 -7.18 -8.74
C ILE A 15 -8.56 -6.17 -7.67
N LEU A 16 -9.17 -6.61 -6.57
CA LEU A 16 -9.63 -5.70 -5.52
C LEU A 16 -8.46 -5.03 -4.80
N LEU A 17 -7.39 -5.75 -4.53
CA LEU A 17 -6.20 -5.16 -3.91
C LEU A 17 -5.55 -4.13 -4.82
N SER A 18 -5.51 -4.39 -6.13
CA SER A 18 -4.96 -3.46 -7.10
C SER A 18 -5.82 -2.21 -7.23
N LEU A 19 -7.14 -2.36 -7.30
CA LEU A 19 -8.07 -1.22 -7.31
C LEU A 19 -7.96 -0.40 -6.04
N GLY A 20 -7.86 -1.06 -4.88
CA GLY A 20 -7.67 -0.40 -3.60
C GLY A 20 -6.36 0.36 -3.53
N HIS A 21 -5.30 -0.20 -4.12
CA HIS A 21 -4.01 0.47 -4.21
C HIS A 21 -4.12 1.80 -4.97
N PHE A 22 -4.74 1.79 -6.15
CA PHE A 22 -4.89 3.02 -6.93
C PHE A 22 -5.81 4.02 -6.24
N PHE A 23 -6.87 3.54 -5.58
CA PHE A 23 -7.75 4.40 -4.81
C PHE A 23 -7.01 5.13 -3.69
N ALA A 24 -6.14 4.42 -2.96
CA ALA A 24 -5.36 5.00 -1.86
C ALA A 24 -4.23 5.89 -2.36
N ASP A 25 -3.62 5.54 -3.50
CA ASP A 25 -2.46 6.27 -4.01
C ASP A 25 -2.82 7.61 -4.67
N TYR A 26 -4.03 7.72 -5.20
CA TYR A 26 -4.44 8.92 -5.93
C TYR A 26 -5.54 9.70 -5.22
N PRO A 27 -6.81 9.28 -5.23
CA PRO A 27 -7.86 10.09 -4.58
C PRO A 27 -7.65 10.32 -3.08
N LEU A 28 -7.15 9.31 -2.35
CA LEU A 28 -6.97 9.43 -0.90
C LEU A 28 -5.64 10.03 -0.49
N GLN A 29 -4.68 10.15 -1.41
CA GLN A 29 -3.43 10.83 -1.16
C GLN A 29 -3.52 12.27 -1.67
N GLY A 30 -3.78 13.22 -0.80
CA GLY A 30 -3.79 14.63 -1.21
C GLY A 30 -2.42 15.11 -1.68
N ASP A 31 -2.40 16.24 -2.38
CA ASP A 31 -1.17 16.82 -2.94
C ASP A 31 -0.12 17.09 -1.86
N LYS A 32 -0.55 17.59 -0.72
CA LYS A 32 0.35 17.88 0.41
C LYS A 32 1.03 16.61 0.91
N MET A 33 0.29 15.54 1.09
CA MET A 33 0.84 14.25 1.50
C MET A 33 1.81 13.71 0.45
N ALA A 34 1.45 13.81 -0.83
CA ALA A 34 2.28 13.31 -1.92
C ALA A 34 3.66 13.96 -1.95
N VAL A 35 3.75 15.24 -1.61
CA VAL A 35 5.01 15.99 -1.56
C VAL A 35 5.72 15.82 -0.22
N GLU A 36 5.01 16.05 0.88
CA GLU A 36 5.63 16.16 2.20
C GLU A 36 6.00 14.83 2.83
N LYS A 37 5.56 13.71 2.27
CA LYS A 37 5.97 12.39 2.76
C LYS A 37 7.42 12.05 2.41
N CYS A 38 8.09 12.87 1.61
CA CYS A 38 9.49 12.67 1.26
C CYS A 38 10.39 13.49 2.19
N PRO A 39 11.48 12.90 2.72
CA PRO A 39 12.41 13.62 3.59
C PRO A 39 12.95 14.88 2.92
N GLY A 40 12.93 15.99 3.65
CA GLY A 40 13.41 17.27 3.14
C GLY A 40 12.37 18.09 2.39
N MET A 41 11.23 17.49 2.05
CA MET A 41 10.14 18.19 1.36
C MET A 41 9.00 18.56 2.31
N ASP A 42 9.10 18.16 3.57
CA ASP A 42 8.07 18.42 4.57
C ASP A 42 8.15 19.86 5.08
N VAL A 43 7.00 20.50 5.16
CA VAL A 43 6.85 21.89 5.62
C VAL A 43 5.88 21.96 6.79
N THR A 44 4.72 21.31 6.65
CA THR A 44 3.61 21.40 7.61
C THR A 44 3.82 20.49 8.83
N MET A 45 4.40 19.31 8.59
CA MET A 45 4.55 18.27 9.60
C MET A 45 5.72 17.38 9.18
N ASP A 46 6.39 16.74 10.14
CA ASP A 46 7.51 15.86 9.83
C ASP A 46 7.10 14.80 8.79
N TRP A 47 7.98 14.54 7.83
CA TRP A 47 7.69 13.63 6.70
C TRP A 47 7.32 12.21 7.17
N ARG A 48 7.82 11.76 8.32
CA ARG A 48 7.54 10.42 8.83
C ARG A 48 6.06 10.24 9.14
N TRP A 49 5.43 11.27 9.71
CA TRP A 49 3.99 11.21 9.99
C TRP A 49 3.17 11.14 8.70
N TRP A 50 3.55 11.94 7.71
CA TRP A 50 2.90 11.89 6.40
C TRP A 50 3.03 10.51 5.76
N LEU A 51 4.24 9.94 5.78
CA LEU A 51 4.50 8.64 5.17
C LEU A 51 3.80 7.51 5.93
N ILE A 52 3.80 7.56 7.26
CA ILE A 52 3.07 6.59 8.08
C ILE A 52 1.57 6.66 7.79
N ALA A 53 0.99 7.85 7.72
CA ALA A 53 -0.43 8.03 7.42
C ALA A 53 -0.78 7.45 6.05
N HIS A 54 0.05 7.72 5.04
CA HIS A 54 -0.15 7.20 3.69
C HIS A 54 -0.06 5.67 3.65
N THR A 55 0.99 5.11 4.26
CA THR A 55 1.18 3.65 4.26
C THR A 55 0.15 2.94 5.12
N ALA A 56 -0.31 3.57 6.20
CA ALA A 56 -1.40 3.03 7.03
C ALA A 56 -2.71 2.95 6.24
N THR A 57 -2.98 3.92 5.36
CA THR A 57 -4.14 3.86 4.48
C THR A 57 -4.09 2.63 3.59
N HIS A 58 -2.94 2.36 2.98
CA HIS A 58 -2.75 1.16 2.16
C HIS A 58 -2.87 -0.13 2.99
N GLY A 59 -2.25 -0.16 4.15
CA GLY A 59 -2.33 -1.30 5.05
C GLY A 59 -3.76 -1.59 5.50
N PHE A 60 -4.54 -0.55 5.74
CA PHE A 60 -5.94 -0.70 6.10
C PHE A 60 -6.72 -1.44 4.99
N PHE A 61 -6.55 -1.02 3.73
CA PHE A 61 -7.22 -1.69 2.62
C PHE A 61 -6.81 -3.16 2.50
N VAL A 62 -5.52 -3.46 2.63
CA VAL A 62 -5.06 -4.85 2.58
C VAL A 62 -5.65 -5.66 3.73
N ALA A 63 -5.62 -5.12 4.95
CA ALA A 63 -6.17 -5.81 6.12
C ALA A 63 -7.67 -6.11 5.97
N VAL A 64 -8.43 -5.13 5.51
CA VAL A 64 -9.88 -5.25 5.37
C VAL A 64 -10.23 -6.21 4.23
N LEU A 65 -9.58 -6.07 3.07
CA LEU A 65 -9.89 -6.90 1.91
C LEU A 65 -9.46 -8.36 2.08
N THR A 66 -8.32 -8.59 2.72
CA THR A 66 -7.86 -9.96 2.97
C THR A 66 -8.46 -10.57 4.23
N GLY A 67 -8.93 -9.76 5.15
CA GLY A 67 -9.36 -10.21 6.47
C GLY A 67 -8.20 -10.59 7.40
N VAL A 68 -6.96 -10.27 7.01
CA VAL A 68 -5.76 -10.62 7.77
C VAL A 68 -5.00 -9.35 8.16
N PRO A 69 -5.17 -8.88 9.41
CA PRO A 69 -4.50 -7.65 9.86
C PRO A 69 -2.98 -7.70 9.72
N LEU A 70 -2.37 -8.88 9.87
CA LEU A 70 -0.94 -9.02 9.73
C LEU A 70 -0.45 -8.73 8.31
N LEU A 71 -1.24 -9.08 7.30
CA LEU A 71 -0.94 -8.71 5.92
C LEU A 71 -1.04 -7.20 5.71
N GLY A 72 -1.98 -6.55 6.41
CA GLY A 72 -2.07 -5.09 6.42
C GLY A 72 -0.81 -4.46 6.98
N LEU A 73 -0.30 -4.99 8.08
CA LEU A 73 0.95 -4.51 8.68
C LEU A 73 2.15 -4.75 7.74
N ALA A 74 2.20 -5.91 7.08
CA ALA A 74 3.23 -6.20 6.10
C ALA A 74 3.18 -5.20 4.94
N GLU A 75 1.97 -4.82 4.50
CA GLU A 75 1.81 -3.80 3.47
C GLU A 75 2.34 -2.45 3.94
N VAL A 76 2.07 -2.05 5.18
CA VAL A 76 2.59 -0.80 5.74
C VAL A 76 4.12 -0.77 5.64
N VAL A 77 4.78 -1.83 6.07
CA VAL A 77 6.24 -1.91 6.05
C VAL A 77 6.77 -1.89 4.62
N ALA A 78 6.23 -2.71 3.74
CA ALA A 78 6.68 -2.78 2.35
C ALA A 78 6.43 -1.45 1.62
N HIS A 79 5.24 -0.88 1.81
CA HIS A 79 4.87 0.38 1.18
C HIS A 79 5.76 1.53 1.63
N PHE A 80 6.05 1.58 2.94
CA PHE A 80 6.96 2.58 3.51
C PHE A 80 8.34 2.47 2.86
N LEU A 81 8.88 1.26 2.75
CA LEU A 81 10.21 1.07 2.16
C LEU A 81 10.24 1.45 0.68
N ILE A 82 9.21 1.10 -0.08
CA ILE A 82 9.14 1.43 -1.50
C ILE A 82 9.01 2.93 -1.71
N ASP A 83 8.12 3.59 -0.99
CA ASP A 83 7.93 5.04 -1.12
C ASP A 83 9.13 5.82 -0.63
N TYR A 84 9.74 5.40 0.48
CA TYR A 84 10.98 6.00 0.96
C TYR A 84 12.09 5.84 -0.08
N GLY A 85 12.20 4.65 -0.67
CA GLY A 85 13.17 4.39 -1.72
C GLY A 85 12.97 5.28 -2.94
N LYS A 86 11.70 5.49 -3.33
CA LYS A 86 11.39 6.40 -4.43
C LYS A 86 11.82 7.83 -4.12
N CYS A 87 11.57 8.31 -2.91
CA CYS A 87 11.99 9.65 -2.50
C CYS A 87 13.50 9.80 -2.54
N ARG A 88 14.25 8.78 -2.16
CA ARG A 88 15.72 8.82 -2.07
C ARG A 88 16.41 8.50 -3.38
N LEU A 89 15.95 7.45 -4.07
CA LEU A 89 16.61 6.94 -5.27
C LEU A 89 16.00 7.47 -6.56
N ARG A 90 14.81 8.08 -6.48
CA ARG A 90 14.11 8.71 -7.60
C ARG A 90 13.87 7.76 -8.78
N TYR A 91 13.58 6.48 -8.50
CA TYR A 91 13.24 5.56 -9.59
C TYR A 91 11.90 5.95 -10.23
N SER A 92 11.65 5.42 -11.43
CA SER A 92 10.50 5.81 -12.25
C SER A 92 9.16 5.49 -11.60
N LEU A 93 8.12 6.19 -12.04
CA LEU A 93 6.75 5.89 -11.61
C LEU A 93 6.37 4.46 -11.99
N LEU A 94 6.81 3.98 -13.17
CA LEU A 94 6.52 2.62 -13.60
C LEU A 94 7.14 1.61 -12.63
N LEU A 95 8.39 1.79 -12.23
CA LEU A 95 9.04 0.90 -11.27
C LEU A 95 8.35 0.96 -9.91
N ASP A 96 8.03 2.16 -9.43
CA ASP A 96 7.33 2.37 -8.16
C ASP A 96 6.01 1.61 -8.13
N GLN A 97 5.16 1.82 -9.14
CA GLN A 97 3.85 1.17 -9.20
C GLN A 97 3.98 -0.34 -9.39
N SER A 98 4.96 -0.78 -10.18
CA SER A 98 5.20 -2.21 -10.37
C SER A 98 5.61 -2.90 -9.07
N LEU A 99 6.44 -2.27 -8.26
CA LEU A 99 6.82 -2.82 -6.95
C LEU A 99 5.62 -2.94 -6.02
N HIS A 100 4.77 -1.92 -5.97
CA HIS A 100 3.56 -1.97 -5.15
C HIS A 100 2.60 -3.07 -5.60
N LEU A 101 2.37 -3.19 -6.90
CA LEU A 101 1.48 -4.24 -7.43
C LEU A 101 2.05 -5.63 -7.23
N PHE A 102 3.37 -5.78 -7.35
CA PHE A 102 4.05 -7.04 -7.05
C PHE A 102 3.79 -7.47 -5.60
N CYS A 103 3.82 -6.52 -4.64
CA CYS A 103 3.50 -6.83 -3.25
C CYS A 103 2.08 -7.39 -3.10
N LYS A 104 1.12 -6.89 -3.88
CA LYS A 104 -0.25 -7.42 -3.83
C LYS A 104 -0.29 -8.88 -4.27
N LEU A 105 0.48 -9.23 -5.30
CA LEU A 105 0.59 -10.62 -5.72
C LEU A 105 1.21 -11.49 -4.63
N VAL A 106 2.21 -10.97 -3.92
CA VAL A 106 2.84 -11.68 -2.80
C VAL A 106 1.83 -11.93 -1.69
N TRP A 107 1.01 -10.91 -1.32
CA TRP A 107 0.00 -11.07 -0.27
C TRP A 107 -1.02 -12.15 -0.65
N VAL A 108 -1.49 -12.15 -1.89
CA VAL A 108 -2.43 -13.18 -2.35
C VAL A 108 -1.78 -14.56 -2.32
N GLY A 109 -0.53 -14.68 -2.76
CA GLY A 109 0.21 -15.94 -2.72
C GLY A 109 0.34 -16.47 -1.29
N LEU A 110 0.71 -15.61 -0.34
CA LEU A 110 0.81 -16.00 1.07
C LEU A 110 -0.53 -16.44 1.62
N LEU A 111 -1.61 -15.73 1.27
CA LEU A 111 -2.94 -16.08 1.72
C LEU A 111 -3.36 -17.45 1.20
N MET A 112 -3.01 -17.78 -0.05
CA MET A 112 -3.30 -19.09 -0.64
C MET A 112 -2.54 -20.23 0.06
N LEU A 113 -1.33 -19.95 0.57
CA LEU A 113 -0.54 -20.96 1.27
C LEU A 113 -1.11 -21.35 2.62
N VAL A 114 -1.86 -20.46 3.27
CA VAL A 114 -2.42 -20.69 4.60
C VAL A 114 -3.94 -20.94 4.59
N ALA A 115 -4.55 -20.78 3.44
CA ALA A 115 -6.00 -20.95 3.29
C ALA A 115 -6.40 -22.42 3.06
#